data_ef04b90dd771da508544ff6a81b4234f
#
_entry.id   ef04b90dd771da508544ff6a81b4234f
#
_cell.length_a   1.000
_cell.length_b   1.000
_cell.length_c   1.000
_cell.angle_alpha   90.00
_cell.angle_beta   90.00
_cell.angle_gamma   90.00
#
_symmetry.space_group_name_H-M   'P 1'
#
loop_
_entity.id
_entity.type
_entity.pdbx_description
1 polymer ?
#
loop_
_entity_poly.entity_id
_entity_poly.type
_entity_poly.pdbx_seq_one_letter_code
_entity_poly.pdbx_strand_id
1 'polypeptide(L)'
;LVRSLDQARTQLQSDMVGPLQERVAQRLTRITEGRYRGLSLDSQLSPTAVQPREVESALLEELSFGTQEQLMFVTRLCLAEMLSEKHSRQSLLFDDNLVHTDDARMSLAHEMLEAAAELSQIVIFTCHPERYARITKASRAEMG
;
A
#
# COMPACT_ATOMS: atom_id res chain seq x y z
N LEU A 1 -4.92 -29.70 16.36
CA LEU A 1 -3.78 -28.92 15.85
C LEU A 1 -4.21 -27.99 14.70
N VAL A 2 -4.84 -28.48 13.63
CA VAL A 2 -5.31 -27.65 12.49
C VAL A 2 -6.27 -26.55 12.95
N ARG A 3 -7.30 -26.88 13.74
CA ARG A 3 -8.25 -25.88 14.27
C ARG A 3 -7.57 -24.80 15.12
N SER A 4 -6.55 -25.14 15.88
CA SER A 4 -5.82 -24.16 16.69
C SER A 4 -4.97 -23.22 15.84
N LEU A 5 -4.43 -23.70 14.72
CA LEU A 5 -3.70 -22.87 13.75
C LEU A 5 -4.66 -21.93 13.01
N ASP A 6 -5.83 -22.41 12.59
CA ASP A 6 -6.83 -21.59 11.94
C ASP A 6 -7.38 -20.50 12.87
N GLN A 7 -7.60 -20.82 14.14
CA GLN A 7 -8.01 -19.82 15.14
C GLN A 7 -6.92 -18.76 15.38
N ALA A 8 -5.67 -19.18 15.52
CA ALA A 8 -4.56 -18.25 15.69
C ALA A 8 -4.38 -17.34 14.47
N ARG A 9 -4.52 -17.89 13.25
CA ARG A 9 -4.50 -17.11 12.02
C ARG A 9 -5.62 -16.09 11.98
N THR A 10 -6.86 -16.50 12.25
CA THR A 10 -8.04 -15.61 12.24
C THR A 10 -7.89 -14.51 13.29
N GLN A 11 -7.38 -14.82 14.47
CA GLN A 11 -7.13 -13.82 15.52
C GLN A 11 -6.07 -12.80 15.08
N LEU A 12 -4.93 -13.28 14.56
CA LEU A 12 -3.88 -12.39 14.02
C LEU A 12 -4.41 -11.46 12.92
N GLN A 13 -5.21 -11.99 12.00
CA GLN A 13 -5.81 -11.20 10.94
C GLN A 13 -6.76 -10.13 11.50
N SER A 14 -7.64 -10.50 12.45
CA SER A 14 -8.57 -9.55 13.07
C SER A 14 -7.83 -8.44 13.84
N ASP A 15 -6.76 -8.77 14.55
CA ASP A 15 -5.95 -7.82 15.30
C ASP A 15 -5.16 -6.85 14.39
N MET A 16 -4.97 -7.22 13.13
CA MET A 16 -4.27 -6.38 12.16
C MET A 16 -5.19 -5.48 11.33
N VAL A 17 -6.45 -5.87 11.10
CA VAL A 17 -7.39 -5.16 10.23
C VAL A 17 -7.56 -3.70 10.66
N GLY A 18 -7.93 -3.46 11.89
CA GLY A 18 -8.18 -2.10 12.40
C GLY A 18 -6.96 -1.17 12.29
N PRO A 19 -5.80 -1.54 12.86
CA PRO A 19 -4.58 -0.74 12.74
C PRO A 19 -4.12 -0.51 11.29
N LEU A 20 -4.29 -1.51 10.41
CA LEU A 20 -3.95 -1.36 8.99
C LEU A 20 -4.90 -0.39 8.29
N GLN A 21 -6.21 -0.51 8.53
CA GLN A 21 -7.19 0.42 7.97
C GLN A 21 -6.89 1.86 8.34
N GLU A 22 -6.55 2.12 9.60
CA GLU A 22 -6.21 3.46 10.07
C GLU A 22 -4.96 4.02 9.39
N ARG A 23 -3.88 3.25 9.30
CA ARG A 23 -2.65 3.67 8.62
C ARG A 23 -2.86 3.93 7.13
N VAL A 24 -3.59 3.05 6.46
CA VAL A 24 -3.91 3.22 5.03
C VAL A 24 -4.80 4.43 4.84
N ALA A 25 -5.82 4.65 5.68
CA ALA A 25 -6.70 5.81 5.59
C ALA A 25 -5.94 7.14 5.64
N GLN A 26 -4.98 7.28 6.55
CA GLN A 26 -4.13 8.47 6.67
C GLN A 26 -3.34 8.74 5.39
N ARG A 27 -2.69 7.71 4.82
CA ARG A 27 -1.88 7.84 3.60
C ARG A 27 -2.72 7.99 2.35
N LEU A 28 -3.84 7.27 2.28
CA LEU A 28 -4.78 7.37 1.18
C LEU A 28 -5.36 8.79 1.10
N THR A 29 -5.75 9.37 2.24
CA THR A 29 -6.20 10.77 2.32
C THR A 29 -5.14 11.72 1.75
N ARG A 30 -3.86 11.49 2.06
CA ARG A 30 -2.77 12.32 1.58
C ARG A 30 -2.53 12.17 0.08
N ILE A 31 -2.40 10.94 -0.43
CA ILE A 31 -2.09 10.70 -1.86
C ILE A 31 -3.26 11.06 -2.78
N THR A 32 -4.49 11.02 -2.26
CA THR A 32 -5.70 11.38 -3.03
C THR A 32 -6.21 12.79 -2.76
N GLU A 33 -5.40 13.63 -2.10
CA GLU A 33 -5.73 15.02 -1.77
C GLU A 33 -7.07 15.16 -1.04
N GLY A 34 -7.34 14.24 -0.12
CA GLY A 34 -8.56 14.23 0.68
C GLY A 34 -9.80 13.66 -0.01
N ARG A 35 -9.68 13.14 -1.22
CA ARG A 35 -10.80 12.53 -1.95
C ARG A 35 -11.35 11.29 -1.24
N TYR A 36 -10.46 10.47 -0.69
CA TYR A 36 -10.81 9.27 0.08
C TYR A 36 -10.26 9.37 1.50
N ARG A 37 -11.10 9.03 2.50
CA ARG A 37 -10.78 9.21 3.92
C ARG A 37 -10.59 7.90 4.67
N GLY A 38 -11.02 6.80 4.09
CA GLY A 38 -10.95 5.48 4.71
C GLY A 38 -11.09 4.37 3.69
N LEU A 39 -10.90 3.15 4.18
CA LEU A 39 -11.12 1.94 3.40
C LEU A 39 -11.67 0.85 4.30
N SER A 40 -12.29 -0.14 3.67
CA SER A 40 -12.66 -1.42 4.27
C SER A 40 -11.72 -2.51 3.76
N LEU A 41 -11.28 -3.39 4.67
CA LEU A 41 -10.49 -4.58 4.36
C LEU A 41 -11.31 -5.82 4.66
N ASP A 42 -11.13 -6.88 3.87
CA ASP A 42 -11.64 -8.20 4.19
C ASP A 42 -10.73 -8.93 5.21
N SER A 43 -11.12 -10.16 5.55
CA SER A 43 -10.34 -11.02 6.45
C SER A 43 -8.98 -11.43 5.90
N GLN A 44 -8.71 -11.20 4.62
CA GLN A 44 -7.42 -11.45 3.98
C GLN A 44 -6.56 -10.19 3.85
N LEU A 45 -6.97 -9.10 4.49
CA LEU A 45 -6.33 -7.79 4.44
C LEU A 45 -6.34 -7.15 3.04
N SER A 46 -7.28 -7.56 2.20
CA SER A 46 -7.46 -6.99 0.86
C SER A 46 -8.50 -5.87 0.89
N PRO A 47 -8.24 -4.73 0.20
CA PRO A 47 -9.21 -3.65 0.07
C PRO A 47 -10.49 -4.12 -0.64
N THR A 48 -11.65 -3.76 -0.09
CA THR A 48 -12.97 -4.09 -0.66
C THR A 48 -13.76 -2.86 -1.03
N ALA A 49 -13.64 -1.79 -0.25
CA ALA A 49 -14.31 -0.52 -0.49
C ALA A 49 -13.49 0.63 0.07
N VAL A 50 -13.79 1.84 -0.39
CA VAL A 50 -13.25 3.09 0.13
C VAL A 50 -14.37 4.01 0.61
N GLN A 51 -14.00 4.99 1.44
CA GLN A 51 -14.90 6.04 1.90
C GLN A 51 -14.57 7.36 1.20
N PRO A 52 -15.27 7.71 0.11
CA PRO A 52 -15.14 9.01 -0.52
C PRO A 52 -15.62 10.13 0.41
N ARG A 53 -15.24 11.37 0.09
CA ARG A 53 -15.64 12.52 0.90
C ARG A 53 -17.14 12.79 0.86
N GLU A 54 -17.78 12.51 -0.27
CA GLU A 54 -19.14 12.94 -0.60
C GLU A 54 -20.21 11.85 -0.46
N VAL A 55 -19.79 10.57 -0.37
CA VAL A 55 -20.67 9.41 -0.25
C VAL A 55 -20.16 8.47 0.85
N GLU A 56 -21.06 7.64 1.38
CA GLU A 56 -20.70 6.76 2.50
C GLU A 56 -19.66 5.70 2.13
N SER A 57 -19.76 5.12 0.96
CA SER A 57 -18.88 4.07 0.50
C SER A 57 -18.91 3.93 -1.02
N ALA A 58 -17.78 3.54 -1.62
CA ALA A 58 -17.67 3.13 -3.00
C ALA A 58 -16.90 1.79 -3.06
N LEU A 59 -17.38 0.86 -3.87
CA LEU A 59 -16.71 -0.41 -4.08
C LEU A 59 -15.41 -0.21 -4.85
N LEU A 60 -14.45 -1.10 -4.65
CA LEU A 60 -13.16 -1.04 -5.33
C LEU A 60 -13.32 -1.01 -6.87
N GLU A 61 -14.28 -1.78 -7.39
CA GLU A 61 -14.58 -1.90 -8.82
C GLU A 61 -15.11 -0.61 -9.45
N GLU A 62 -15.67 0.29 -8.64
CA GLU A 62 -16.21 1.59 -9.08
C GLU A 62 -15.13 2.67 -9.21
N LEU A 63 -13.92 2.39 -8.73
CA LEU A 63 -12.81 3.32 -8.76
C LEU A 63 -12.09 3.30 -10.11
N SER A 64 -11.51 4.44 -10.48
CA SER A 64 -10.59 4.47 -11.63
C SER A 64 -9.39 3.55 -11.38
N PHE A 65 -8.84 3.00 -12.46
CA PHE A 65 -7.71 2.08 -12.38
C PHE A 65 -6.52 2.68 -11.60
N GLY A 66 -6.18 3.93 -11.88
CA GLY A 66 -5.11 4.63 -11.14
C GLY A 66 -5.39 4.80 -9.66
N THR A 67 -6.67 4.95 -9.25
CA THR A 67 -7.05 4.98 -7.82
C THR A 67 -6.90 3.62 -7.18
N GLN A 68 -7.28 2.55 -7.89
CA GLN A 68 -7.08 1.17 -7.42
C GLN A 68 -5.59 0.86 -7.24
N GLU A 69 -4.73 1.25 -8.19
CA GLU A 69 -3.27 1.11 -8.08
C GLU A 69 -2.73 1.82 -6.83
N GLN A 70 -3.12 3.08 -6.61
CA GLN A 70 -2.69 3.86 -5.44
C GLN A 70 -3.15 3.21 -4.13
N LEU A 71 -4.39 2.73 -4.06
CA LEU A 71 -4.93 2.05 -2.89
C LEU A 71 -4.15 0.77 -2.58
N MET A 72 -3.91 -0.07 -3.59
CA MET A 72 -3.15 -1.31 -3.43
C MET A 72 -1.70 -1.04 -3.03
N PHE A 73 -1.08 -0.03 -3.63
CA PHE A 73 0.27 0.42 -3.30
C PHE A 73 0.38 0.84 -1.83
N VAL A 74 -0.48 1.76 -1.38
CA VAL A 74 -0.49 2.25 0.01
C VAL A 74 -0.77 1.13 1.00
N THR A 75 -1.71 0.23 0.69
CA THR A 75 -2.05 -0.91 1.55
C THR A 75 -0.85 -1.83 1.75
N ARG A 76 -0.14 -2.17 0.68
CA ARG A 76 1.06 -3.02 0.74
C ARG A 76 2.19 -2.37 1.53
N LEU A 77 2.43 -1.07 1.34
CA LEU A 77 3.44 -0.34 2.12
C LEU A 77 3.11 -0.38 3.62
N CYS A 78 1.89 -0.02 3.99
CA CYS A 78 1.46 -0.02 5.39
C CYS A 78 1.55 -1.40 6.03
N LEU A 79 1.17 -2.45 5.30
CA LEU A 79 1.27 -3.83 5.78
C LEU A 79 2.72 -4.24 6.01
N ALA A 80 3.61 -3.96 5.05
CA ALA A 80 5.04 -4.30 5.19
C ALA A 80 5.69 -3.59 6.37
N GLU A 81 5.38 -2.31 6.58
CA GLU A 81 5.87 -1.56 7.74
C GLU A 81 5.38 -2.14 9.07
N MET A 82 4.07 -2.42 9.16
CA MET A 82 3.49 -3.03 10.37
C MET A 82 4.11 -4.39 10.70
N LEU A 83 4.39 -5.20 9.67
CA LEU A 83 5.07 -6.48 9.84
C LEU A 83 6.52 -6.29 10.24
N SER A 84 7.23 -5.31 9.66
CA SER A 84 8.61 -5.00 9.98
C SER A 84 8.79 -4.46 11.40
N GLU A 85 7.81 -3.68 11.91
CA GLU A 85 7.82 -3.17 13.29
C GLU A 85 7.67 -4.28 14.33
N LYS A 86 6.91 -5.35 14.00
CA LYS A 86 6.61 -6.45 14.92
C LYS A 86 7.58 -7.62 14.82
N HIS A 87 8.19 -7.79 13.66
CA HIS A 87 9.01 -8.95 13.32
C HIS A 87 10.35 -8.52 12.70
N SER A 88 10.86 -9.33 11.76
CA SER A 88 12.04 -9.00 10.97
C SER A 88 11.69 -8.10 9.79
N ARG A 89 12.70 -7.39 9.29
CA ARG A 89 12.60 -6.55 8.09
C ARG A 89 11.96 -7.32 6.92
N GLN A 90 10.92 -6.76 6.35
CA GLN A 90 10.19 -7.36 5.23
C GLN A 90 10.77 -6.93 3.90
N SER A 91 10.58 -7.77 2.87
CA SER A 91 10.86 -7.41 1.48
C SER A 91 9.56 -7.18 0.73
N LEU A 92 9.47 -6.06 0.03
CA LEU A 92 8.31 -5.65 -0.75
C LEU A 92 8.68 -5.57 -2.22
N LEU A 93 7.95 -6.30 -3.06
CA LEU A 93 8.16 -6.30 -4.49
C LEU A 93 7.00 -5.59 -5.18
N PHE A 94 7.34 -4.63 -6.04
CA PHE A 94 6.41 -3.96 -6.94
C PHE A 94 6.79 -4.27 -8.39
N ASP A 95 5.78 -4.53 -9.20
CA ASP A 95 5.93 -4.78 -10.63
C ASP A 95 5.06 -3.76 -11.38
N ASP A 96 5.72 -2.81 -12.02
CA ASP A 96 5.15 -1.71 -12.81
C ASP A 96 3.95 -1.00 -12.15
N ASN A 97 4.00 -0.83 -10.84
CA ASN A 97 2.98 -0.13 -10.08
C ASN A 97 3.01 1.38 -10.34
N LEU A 98 1.86 2.03 -10.19
CA LEU A 98 1.67 3.47 -10.29
C LEU A 98 1.86 4.05 -11.72
N VAL A 99 1.74 3.23 -12.75
CA VAL A 99 1.88 3.66 -14.16
C VAL A 99 0.85 4.75 -14.51
N HIS A 100 -0.36 4.66 -13.96
CA HIS A 100 -1.45 5.60 -14.20
C HIS A 100 -1.52 6.75 -13.18
N THR A 101 -0.45 6.95 -12.41
CA THR A 101 -0.38 7.99 -11.38
C THR A 101 0.25 9.26 -11.98
N ASP A 102 -0.38 10.42 -11.77
CA ASP A 102 0.15 11.72 -12.17
C ASP A 102 1.41 12.14 -11.37
N ASP A 103 2.14 13.15 -11.86
CA ASP A 103 3.43 13.55 -11.29
C ASP A 103 3.33 14.07 -9.84
N ALA A 104 2.23 14.74 -9.49
CA ALA A 104 2.05 15.26 -8.14
C ALA A 104 1.89 14.10 -7.13
N ARG A 105 1.04 13.15 -7.45
CA ARG A 105 0.83 11.94 -6.62
C ARG A 105 2.04 11.02 -6.65
N MET A 106 2.76 10.94 -7.79
CA MET A 106 4.00 10.20 -7.89
C MET A 106 5.06 10.75 -6.92
N SER A 107 5.13 12.08 -6.76
CA SER A 107 6.04 12.69 -5.76
C SER A 107 5.70 12.27 -4.33
N LEU A 108 4.40 12.21 -3.98
CA LEU A 108 3.96 11.69 -2.68
C LEU A 108 4.26 10.19 -2.51
N ALA A 109 4.11 9.40 -3.58
CA ALA A 109 4.47 7.99 -3.57
C ALA A 109 5.97 7.78 -3.33
N HIS A 110 6.84 8.61 -3.90
CA HIS A 110 8.30 8.58 -3.65
C HIS A 110 8.61 8.83 -2.17
N GLU A 111 8.01 9.86 -1.55
CA GLU A 111 8.18 10.11 -0.13
C GLU A 111 7.75 8.90 0.74
N MET A 112 6.65 8.26 0.37
CA MET A 112 6.17 7.06 1.06
C MET A 112 7.11 5.87 0.87
N LEU A 113 7.68 5.68 -0.33
CA LEU A 113 8.67 4.65 -0.62
C LEU A 113 9.95 4.86 0.19
N GLU A 114 10.47 6.09 0.23
CA GLU A 114 11.68 6.43 0.99
C GLU A 114 11.48 6.20 2.49
N ALA A 115 10.33 6.59 3.04
CA ALA A 115 9.99 6.35 4.44
C ALA A 115 9.87 4.85 4.75
N ALA A 116 9.19 4.08 3.91
CA ALA A 116 9.03 2.64 4.08
C ALA A 116 10.36 1.87 3.94
N ALA A 117 11.29 2.38 3.12
CA ALA A 117 12.62 1.76 2.93
C ALA A 117 13.51 1.80 4.19
N GLU A 118 13.20 2.65 5.16
CA GLU A 118 13.89 2.64 6.46
C GLU A 118 13.57 1.36 7.26
N LEU A 119 12.36 0.81 7.10
CA LEU A 119 11.87 -0.37 7.82
C LEU A 119 11.86 -1.64 6.97
N SER A 120 11.78 -1.51 5.65
CA SER A 120 11.59 -2.63 4.71
C SER A 120 12.59 -2.57 3.58
N GLN A 121 12.83 -3.70 2.92
CA GLN A 121 13.53 -3.73 1.63
C GLN A 121 12.50 -3.56 0.52
N ILE A 122 12.68 -2.57 -0.34
CA ILE A 122 11.77 -2.34 -1.46
C ILE A 122 12.49 -2.63 -2.78
N VAL A 123 11.88 -3.48 -3.59
CA VAL A 123 12.34 -3.81 -4.94
C VAL A 123 11.25 -3.44 -5.93
N ILE A 124 11.59 -2.64 -6.92
CA ILE A 124 10.66 -2.18 -7.95
C ILE A 124 11.18 -2.64 -9.31
N PHE A 125 10.38 -3.48 -9.98
CA PHE A 125 10.55 -3.81 -11.39
C PHE A 125 9.72 -2.83 -12.21
N THR A 126 10.31 -2.20 -13.22
CA THR A 126 9.59 -1.21 -14.02
C THR A 126 10.16 -1.09 -15.43
N CYS A 127 9.27 -0.91 -16.40
CA CYS A 127 9.61 -0.48 -17.76
C CYS A 127 9.77 1.05 -17.87
N HIS A 128 9.49 1.80 -16.79
CA HIS A 128 9.51 3.25 -16.72
C HIS A 128 10.46 3.78 -15.65
N PRO A 129 11.77 3.51 -15.73
CA PRO A 129 12.74 3.86 -14.68
C PRO A 129 12.83 5.38 -14.43
N GLU A 130 12.52 6.20 -15.43
CA GLU A 130 12.47 7.66 -15.32
C GLU A 130 11.46 8.15 -14.27
N ARG A 131 10.37 7.43 -14.07
CA ARG A 131 9.34 7.76 -13.08
C ARG A 131 9.87 7.68 -11.65
N TYR A 132 10.88 6.86 -11.40
CA TYR A 132 11.52 6.67 -10.09
C TYR A 132 12.85 7.41 -9.98
N ALA A 133 13.17 8.28 -10.94
CA ALA A 133 14.46 9.00 -11.01
C ALA A 133 14.73 9.89 -9.78
N ARG A 134 13.68 10.36 -9.11
CA ARG A 134 13.78 11.24 -7.93
C ARG A 134 14.13 10.52 -6.64
N ILE A 135 14.02 9.20 -6.58
CA ILE A 135 14.41 8.42 -5.40
C ILE A 135 15.95 8.36 -5.35
N THR A 136 16.54 9.12 -4.46
CA THR A 136 17.99 9.32 -4.41
C THR A 136 18.76 8.18 -3.72
N LYS A 137 18.10 7.46 -2.82
CA LYS A 137 18.68 6.34 -2.05
C LYS A 137 18.57 4.98 -2.77
N ALA A 138 18.01 4.93 -3.98
CA ALA A 138 17.81 3.68 -4.71
C ALA A 138 19.08 3.27 -5.47
N SER A 139 19.42 1.98 -5.39
CA SER A 139 20.35 1.34 -6.33
C SER A 139 19.57 0.87 -7.57
N ARG A 140 20.14 1.04 -8.74
CA ARG A 140 19.51 0.66 -10.02
C ARG A 140 20.32 -0.44 -10.68
N ALA A 141 19.62 -1.41 -11.26
CA ALA A 141 20.18 -2.45 -12.10
C ALA A 141 19.31 -2.63 -13.35
N GLU A 142 19.94 -2.80 -14.49
CA GLU A 142 19.25 -3.16 -15.73
C GLU A 142 19.28 -4.67 -15.88
N MET A 143 18.12 -5.24 -16.20
CA MET A 143 18.01 -6.64 -16.57
C MET A 143 18.19 -6.75 -18.08
N GLY A 144 19.27 -7.42 -18.50
CA GLY A 144 19.56 -7.68 -19.92
C GLY A 144 18.63 -8.75 -20.50
#